data_ec2384f234346be48c1a43e272caca2e
#
_entry.id   ec2384f234346be48c1a43e272caca2e
#
_cell.length_a   1.000
_cell.length_b   1.000
_cell.length_c   1.000
_cell.angle_alpha   90.00
_cell.angle_beta   90.00
_cell.angle_gamma   90.00
#
_symmetry.space_group_name_H-M   'P 1'
#
loop_
_entity.id
_entity.type
_entity.pdbx_description
1 polymer ?
#
loop_
_entity_poly.entity_id
_entity_poly.type
_entity_poly.pdbx_seq_one_letter_code
_entity_poly.pdbx_strand_id
1 'polypeptide(L)'
;MDVNLRPHLRYAVYLAKHKWFVFLACRRLGVPWLGVLHDLSKLDPREWRPYVERFYGRGQRPDGTIVTDKELPADLWLEYEGAWLIHERRNRHHPGWWVSHVNPHGWGTVNGEHTGNFTVLPMPRRYVAEMVADWDGARRAGAAGARATTREWYQDNGHRLPLHPRTTVLVDELLTELERGDR
;
A
#
# COMPACT_ATOMS: atom_id res chain seq x y z
N MET A 1 -6.70 29.36 -14.47
CA MET A 1 -7.42 28.31 -13.68
C MET A 1 -6.82 28.34 -12.28
N ASP A 2 -7.59 28.78 -11.30
CA ASP A 2 -7.12 28.77 -9.93
C ASP A 2 -7.03 27.33 -9.44
N VAL A 3 -5.81 26.86 -9.20
CA VAL A 3 -5.58 25.53 -8.64
C VAL A 3 -6.06 25.57 -7.19
N ASN A 4 -7.08 24.76 -6.86
CA ASN A 4 -7.50 24.61 -5.47
C ASN A 4 -6.39 23.86 -4.69
N LEU A 5 -5.61 24.59 -3.93
CA LEU A 5 -4.46 24.06 -3.17
C LEU A 5 -4.85 23.25 -1.94
N ARG A 6 -6.09 23.35 -1.44
CA ARG A 6 -6.54 22.67 -0.22
C ARG A 6 -6.40 21.13 -0.27
N PRO A 7 -6.82 20.42 -1.33
CA PRO A 7 -6.63 18.98 -1.46
C PRO A 7 -5.15 18.59 -1.43
N HIS A 8 -4.29 19.35 -2.13
CA HIS A 8 -2.85 19.11 -2.17
C HIS A 8 -2.19 19.25 -0.79
N LEU A 9 -2.57 20.28 -0.02
CA LEU A 9 -2.06 20.47 1.34
C LEU A 9 -2.51 19.34 2.28
N ARG A 10 -3.77 18.92 2.20
CA ARG A 10 -4.29 17.80 3.00
C ARG A 10 -3.55 16.50 2.68
N TYR A 11 -3.32 16.22 1.41
CA TYR A 11 -2.53 15.07 1.00
C TYR A 11 -1.07 15.16 1.47
N ALA A 12 -0.43 16.33 1.33
CA ALA A 12 0.94 16.53 1.81
C ALA A 12 1.07 16.27 3.31
N VAL A 13 0.12 16.76 4.11
CA VAL A 13 0.09 16.52 5.57
C VAL A 13 -0.11 15.03 5.88
N TYR A 14 -1.04 14.37 5.20
CA TYR A 14 -1.22 12.93 5.34
C TYR A 14 0.06 12.16 4.99
N LEU A 15 0.65 12.44 3.83
CA LEU A 15 1.85 11.76 3.35
C LEU A 15 3.03 11.96 4.32
N ALA A 16 3.20 13.18 4.86
CA ALA A 16 4.24 13.45 5.86
C ALA A 16 4.05 12.62 7.14
N LYS A 17 2.82 12.56 7.67
CA LYS A 17 2.48 11.73 8.83
C LYS A 17 2.70 10.25 8.54
N HIS A 18 2.21 9.77 7.40
CA HIS A 18 2.37 8.40 6.95
C HIS A 18 3.86 8.00 6.89
N LYS A 19 4.67 8.75 6.15
CA LYS A 19 6.11 8.50 6.06
C LYS A 19 6.82 8.50 7.41
N TRP A 20 6.43 9.39 8.32
CA TRP A 20 6.99 9.42 9.66
C TRP A 20 6.70 8.13 10.44
N PHE A 21 5.44 7.67 10.43
CA PHE A 21 5.07 6.45 11.12
C PHE A 21 5.68 5.20 10.47
N VAL A 22 5.75 5.15 9.13
CA VAL A 22 6.46 4.08 8.41
C VAL A 22 7.93 4.04 8.80
N PHE A 23 8.60 5.21 8.87
CA PHE A 23 10.00 5.26 9.32
C PHE A 23 10.16 4.70 10.74
N LEU A 24 9.29 5.06 11.67
CA LEU A 24 9.34 4.54 13.04
C LEU A 24 9.14 3.02 13.09
N ALA A 25 8.19 2.49 12.34
CA ALA A 25 7.93 1.06 12.24
C ALA A 25 9.10 0.32 11.55
N CYS A 26 9.62 0.82 10.42
CA CYS A 26 10.79 0.28 9.76
C CYS A 26 12.03 0.24 10.67
N ARG A 27 12.23 1.27 11.49
CA ARG A 27 13.32 1.30 12.49
C ARG A 27 13.17 0.17 13.51
N ARG A 28 11.96 -0.08 14.00
CA ARG A 28 11.67 -1.19 14.93
C ARG A 28 11.91 -2.56 14.28
N LEU A 29 11.53 -2.70 13.02
CA LEU A 29 11.69 -3.95 12.25
C LEU A 29 13.10 -4.13 11.63
N GLY A 30 14.07 -3.27 12.01
CA GLY A 30 15.48 -3.41 11.60
C GLY A 30 15.78 -2.97 10.16
N VAL A 31 14.89 -2.20 9.51
CA VAL A 31 15.05 -1.73 8.12
C VAL A 31 14.90 -0.20 7.99
N PRO A 32 15.58 0.62 8.81
CA PRO A 32 15.33 2.06 8.89
C PRO A 32 15.50 2.80 7.55
N TRP A 33 16.45 2.37 6.73
CA TRP A 33 16.71 3.00 5.43
C TRP A 33 15.56 2.83 4.44
N LEU A 34 14.86 1.71 4.49
CA LEU A 34 13.66 1.53 3.67
C LEU A 34 12.57 2.52 4.09
N GLY A 35 12.41 2.76 5.40
CA GLY A 35 11.46 3.77 5.90
C GLY A 35 11.81 5.21 5.45
N VAL A 36 13.09 5.57 5.34
CA VAL A 36 13.49 6.87 4.79
C VAL A 36 13.12 6.98 3.31
N LEU A 37 13.39 5.94 2.52
CA LEU A 37 13.17 5.90 1.08
C LEU A 37 11.73 5.57 0.70
N HIS A 38 10.93 5.08 1.67
CA HIS A 38 9.56 4.66 1.48
C HIS A 38 8.75 5.69 0.70
N ASP A 39 8.10 5.24 -0.36
CA ASP A 39 7.16 6.02 -1.15
C ASP A 39 7.66 7.39 -1.66
N LEU A 40 8.95 7.56 -1.87
CA LEU A 40 9.48 8.77 -2.53
C LEU A 40 8.87 8.96 -3.93
N SER A 41 8.46 7.88 -4.57
CA SER A 41 7.80 7.92 -5.88
C SER A 41 6.50 8.72 -5.86
N LYS A 42 5.78 8.78 -4.72
CA LYS A 42 4.55 9.57 -4.55
C LYS A 42 4.74 11.09 -4.73
N LEU A 43 5.99 11.57 -4.75
CA LEU A 43 6.30 12.96 -5.09
C LEU A 43 6.32 13.21 -6.62
N ASP A 44 6.30 12.16 -7.45
CA ASP A 44 6.16 12.27 -8.89
C ASP A 44 4.75 12.80 -9.25
N PRO A 45 4.61 13.84 -10.07
CA PRO A 45 3.28 14.35 -10.47
C PRO A 45 2.34 13.29 -11.07
N ARG A 46 2.88 12.22 -11.68
CA ARG A 46 2.10 11.10 -12.23
C ARG A 46 1.43 10.24 -11.17
N GLU A 47 1.98 10.21 -9.96
CA GLU A 47 1.38 9.57 -8.81
C GLU A 47 0.63 10.60 -7.94
N TRP A 48 1.24 11.76 -7.68
CA TRP A 48 0.72 12.80 -6.80
C TRP A 48 -0.70 13.27 -7.17
N ARG A 49 -0.90 13.66 -8.44
CA ARG A 49 -2.17 14.25 -8.87
C ARG A 49 -3.35 13.28 -8.79
N PRO A 50 -3.26 12.04 -9.35
CA PRO A 50 -4.34 11.06 -9.23
C PRO A 50 -4.66 10.69 -7.77
N TYR A 51 -3.66 10.59 -6.90
CA TYR A 51 -3.88 10.34 -5.47
C TYR A 51 -4.59 11.51 -4.78
N VAL A 52 -4.22 12.75 -5.09
CA VAL A 52 -4.93 13.93 -4.56
C VAL A 52 -6.39 13.92 -5.01
N GLU A 53 -6.65 13.70 -6.28
CA GLU A 53 -8.02 13.68 -6.83
C GLU A 53 -8.85 12.52 -6.27
N ARG A 54 -8.24 11.33 -6.09
CA ARG A 54 -8.91 10.15 -5.56
C ARG A 54 -9.33 10.32 -4.10
N PHE A 55 -8.47 10.89 -3.25
CA PHE A 55 -8.66 10.87 -1.81
C PHE A 55 -9.04 12.22 -1.20
N TYR A 56 -8.78 13.33 -1.88
CA TYR A 56 -8.95 14.68 -1.35
C TYR A 56 -9.66 15.65 -2.32
N GLY A 57 -9.89 15.20 -3.56
CA GLY A 57 -10.57 15.94 -4.62
C GLY A 57 -11.88 15.29 -5.03
N ARG A 58 -12.04 14.99 -6.32
CA ARG A 58 -13.28 14.45 -6.93
C ARG A 58 -13.73 13.11 -6.34
N GLY A 59 -12.81 12.31 -5.80
CA GLY A 59 -13.12 11.02 -5.15
C GLY A 59 -13.55 11.14 -3.69
N GLN A 60 -13.72 12.36 -3.16
CA GLN A 60 -14.17 12.60 -1.78
C GLN A 60 -15.53 13.34 -1.78
N ARG A 61 -16.47 12.88 -0.96
CA ARG A 61 -17.75 13.56 -0.72
C ARG A 61 -17.54 14.81 0.15
N PRO A 62 -18.52 15.75 0.18
CA PRO A 62 -18.45 16.96 1.02
C PRO A 62 -18.30 16.67 2.52
N ASP A 63 -18.81 15.53 2.99
CA ASP A 63 -18.68 15.06 4.38
C ASP A 63 -17.30 14.44 4.69
N GLY A 64 -16.42 14.37 3.70
CA GLY A 64 -15.07 13.81 3.83
C GLY A 64 -14.97 12.30 3.60
N THR A 65 -16.08 11.60 3.35
CA THR A 65 -16.06 10.17 3.02
C THR A 65 -15.52 9.93 1.62
N ILE A 66 -14.78 8.84 1.44
CA ILE A 66 -14.25 8.44 0.13
C ILE A 66 -15.32 7.66 -0.61
N VAL A 67 -15.59 8.03 -1.87
CA VAL A 67 -16.50 7.26 -2.73
C VAL A 67 -15.91 5.90 -3.06
N THR A 68 -16.74 4.89 -3.22
CA THR A 68 -16.30 3.55 -3.62
C THR A 68 -15.82 3.55 -5.08
N ASP A 69 -15.04 2.55 -5.47
CA ASP A 69 -14.51 2.46 -6.84
C ASP A 69 -15.63 2.39 -7.89
N LYS A 70 -16.78 1.81 -7.53
CA LYS A 70 -17.97 1.75 -8.40
C LYS A 70 -18.64 3.11 -8.64
N GLU A 71 -18.44 4.04 -7.74
CA GLU A 71 -19.04 5.40 -7.81
C GLU A 71 -18.07 6.42 -8.41
N LEU A 72 -16.79 6.05 -8.61
CA LEU A 72 -15.82 6.94 -9.23
C LEU A 72 -16.18 7.24 -10.69
N PRO A 73 -15.99 8.50 -11.15
CA PRO A 73 -15.98 8.80 -12.57
C PRO A 73 -14.93 7.93 -13.28
N ALA A 74 -15.28 7.38 -14.44
CA ALA A 74 -14.45 6.43 -15.18
C ALA A 74 -13.05 6.98 -15.52
N ASP A 75 -12.97 8.28 -15.85
CA ASP A 75 -11.71 8.99 -16.11
C ASP A 75 -10.81 9.01 -14.86
N LEU A 76 -11.38 9.35 -13.70
CA LEU A 76 -10.65 9.39 -12.44
C LEU A 76 -10.21 7.99 -11.99
N TRP A 77 -11.08 7.00 -12.19
CA TRP A 77 -10.72 5.61 -11.90
C TRP A 77 -9.52 5.15 -12.73
N LEU A 78 -9.51 5.39 -14.04
CA LEU A 78 -8.39 5.05 -14.93
C LEU A 78 -7.11 5.81 -14.60
N GLU A 79 -7.20 7.09 -14.27
CA GLU A 79 -6.04 7.89 -13.84
C GLU A 79 -5.42 7.35 -12.54
N TYR A 80 -6.28 6.99 -11.58
CA TYR A 80 -5.83 6.43 -10.29
C TYR A 80 -5.23 5.03 -10.45
N GLU A 81 -5.87 4.14 -11.21
CA GLU A 81 -5.34 2.79 -11.49
C GLU A 81 -3.98 2.85 -12.22
N GLY A 82 -3.84 3.79 -13.18
CA GLY A 82 -2.56 4.03 -13.85
C GLY A 82 -1.47 4.49 -12.88
N ALA A 83 -1.81 5.40 -11.96
CA ALA A 83 -0.88 5.87 -10.93
C ALA A 83 -0.54 4.76 -9.92
N TRP A 84 -1.53 3.95 -9.53
CA TRP A 84 -1.33 2.79 -8.67
C TRP A 84 -0.38 1.77 -9.30
N LEU A 85 -0.58 1.43 -10.57
CA LEU A 85 0.29 0.52 -11.30
C LEU A 85 1.75 1.03 -11.35
N ILE A 86 1.93 2.34 -11.62
CA ILE A 86 3.26 2.97 -11.61
C ILE A 86 3.88 2.86 -10.21
N HIS A 87 3.11 3.16 -9.16
CA HIS A 87 3.53 3.10 -7.79
C HIS A 87 3.95 1.69 -7.37
N GLU A 88 3.10 0.70 -7.63
CA GLU A 88 3.36 -0.69 -7.32
C GLU A 88 4.61 -1.22 -8.02
N ARG A 89 4.84 -0.83 -9.30
CA ARG A 89 6.01 -1.23 -10.07
C ARG A 89 7.31 -0.52 -9.69
N ARG A 90 7.25 0.52 -8.87
CA ARG A 90 8.43 1.23 -8.35
C ARG A 90 8.79 0.81 -6.93
N ASN A 91 7.85 0.27 -6.17
CA ASN A 91 7.98 0.05 -4.74
C ASN A 91 7.88 -1.44 -4.41
N ARG A 92 9.02 -2.04 -4.03
CA ARG A 92 9.15 -3.48 -3.80
C ARG A 92 8.43 -4.01 -2.56
N HIS A 93 7.93 -3.14 -1.71
CA HIS A 93 7.11 -3.52 -0.57
C HIS A 93 5.66 -3.85 -0.97
N HIS A 94 5.24 -3.55 -2.19
CA HIS A 94 3.92 -3.95 -2.69
C HIS A 94 3.91 -5.40 -3.20
N PRO A 95 2.87 -6.20 -2.83
CA PRO A 95 2.75 -7.59 -3.27
C PRO A 95 2.76 -7.77 -4.78
N GLY A 96 2.12 -6.87 -5.53
CA GLY A 96 2.05 -6.95 -6.99
C GLY A 96 3.39 -6.83 -7.70
N TRP A 97 4.42 -6.24 -7.07
CA TRP A 97 5.79 -6.30 -7.59
C TRP A 97 6.27 -7.74 -7.74
N TRP A 98 5.82 -8.64 -6.87
CA TRP A 98 6.26 -10.04 -6.78
C TRP A 98 5.35 -11.00 -7.56
N VAL A 99 4.40 -10.44 -8.32
CA VAL A 99 3.55 -11.22 -9.24
C VAL A 99 4.16 -11.20 -10.62
N SER A 100 4.62 -12.35 -11.08
CA SER A 100 5.09 -12.55 -12.45
C SER A 100 3.93 -12.91 -13.37
N HIS A 101 3.61 -12.04 -14.31
CA HIS A 101 2.57 -12.27 -15.31
C HIS A 101 3.07 -13.07 -16.54
N VAL A 102 4.39 -13.30 -16.62
CA VAL A 102 4.99 -14.01 -17.74
C VAL A 102 5.53 -15.34 -17.24
N ASN A 103 4.68 -16.34 -17.25
CA ASN A 103 5.15 -17.71 -17.22
C ASN A 103 5.02 -18.29 -18.64
N PRO A 104 6.10 -18.37 -19.43
CA PRO A 104 6.07 -18.96 -20.77
C PRO A 104 5.68 -20.46 -20.75
N HIS A 105 5.69 -21.09 -19.58
CA HIS A 105 5.29 -22.47 -19.34
C HIS A 105 3.86 -22.62 -18.78
N GLY A 106 3.13 -21.52 -18.65
CA GLY A 106 1.69 -21.52 -18.83
C GLY A 106 0.80 -21.64 -17.60
N TRP A 107 1.16 -21.79 -16.37
CA TRP A 107 0.16 -21.85 -15.28
C TRP A 107 0.75 -21.39 -13.95
N GLY A 108 0.23 -20.31 -13.42
CA GLY A 108 0.52 -19.86 -12.06
C GLY A 108 -0.40 -20.52 -11.05
N THR A 109 0.11 -20.83 -9.87
CA THR A 109 -0.70 -21.26 -8.73
C THR A 109 -0.61 -20.26 -7.61
N VAL A 110 -1.75 -19.84 -7.08
CA VAL A 110 -1.86 -19.15 -5.79
C VAL A 110 -2.53 -20.14 -4.84
N ASN A 111 -1.88 -20.41 -3.70
CA ASN A 111 -2.37 -21.36 -2.70
C ASN A 111 -2.69 -22.77 -3.25
N GLY A 112 -1.97 -23.21 -4.29
CA GLY A 112 -2.18 -24.53 -4.90
C GLY A 112 -3.29 -24.59 -5.96
N GLU A 113 -4.01 -23.49 -6.22
CA GLU A 113 -5.02 -23.41 -7.26
C GLU A 113 -4.45 -22.77 -8.53
N HIS A 114 -4.85 -23.27 -9.69
CA HIS A 114 -4.49 -22.68 -10.98
C HIS A 114 -5.30 -21.40 -11.19
N THR A 115 -4.66 -20.25 -11.01
CA THR A 115 -5.31 -18.92 -11.08
C THR A 115 -4.90 -18.13 -12.32
N GLY A 116 -4.68 -18.79 -13.45
CA GLY A 116 -4.26 -18.13 -14.70
C GLY A 116 -2.74 -18.07 -14.87
N ASN A 117 -2.27 -17.19 -15.76
CA ASN A 117 -0.86 -17.14 -16.21
C ASN A 117 0.03 -16.27 -15.31
N PHE A 118 -0.06 -16.40 -13.99
CA PHE A 118 0.84 -15.65 -13.09
C PHE A 118 1.43 -16.54 -11.99
N THR A 119 2.60 -16.15 -11.53
CA THR A 119 3.31 -16.80 -10.42
C THR A 119 3.58 -15.77 -9.33
N VAL A 120 3.24 -16.09 -8.08
CA VAL A 120 3.60 -15.26 -6.93
C VAL A 120 4.96 -15.70 -6.40
N LEU A 121 5.89 -14.78 -6.30
CA LEU A 121 7.25 -15.01 -5.82
C LEU A 121 7.35 -14.66 -4.32
N PRO A 122 8.22 -15.36 -3.55
CA PRO A 122 8.44 -15.01 -2.15
C PRO A 122 9.14 -13.67 -2.04
N MET A 123 8.60 -12.79 -1.18
CA MET A 123 9.22 -11.50 -0.87
C MET A 123 10.39 -11.69 0.10
N PRO A 124 11.56 -11.04 -0.13
CA PRO A 124 12.62 -10.97 0.86
C PRO A 124 12.14 -10.28 2.15
N ARG A 125 12.57 -10.79 3.33
CA ARG A 125 12.14 -10.31 4.66
C ARG A 125 12.16 -8.77 4.79
N ARG A 126 13.19 -8.10 4.24
CA ARG A 126 13.30 -6.63 4.32
C ARG A 126 12.13 -5.89 3.67
N TYR A 127 11.59 -6.39 2.56
CA TYR A 127 10.44 -5.77 1.88
C TYR A 127 9.12 -6.17 2.54
N VAL A 128 9.04 -7.35 3.15
CA VAL A 128 7.90 -7.71 4.01
C VAL A 128 7.86 -6.81 5.24
N ALA A 129 9.02 -6.50 5.84
CA ALA A 129 9.11 -5.56 6.97
C ALA A 129 8.67 -4.15 6.58
N GLU A 130 9.07 -3.66 5.39
CA GLU A 130 8.62 -2.38 4.86
C GLU A 130 7.10 -2.39 4.59
N MET A 131 6.55 -3.46 4.01
CA MET A 131 5.12 -3.63 3.77
C MET A 131 4.31 -3.61 5.08
N VAL A 132 4.73 -4.34 6.10
CA VAL A 132 4.07 -4.33 7.42
C VAL A 132 4.18 -2.95 8.07
N ALA A 133 5.32 -2.28 7.92
CA ALA A 133 5.51 -0.91 8.39
C ALA A 133 4.63 0.10 7.65
N ASP A 134 4.41 -0.09 6.34
CA ASP A 134 3.50 0.70 5.52
C ASP A 134 2.06 0.62 6.04
N TRP A 135 1.57 -0.59 6.31
CA TRP A 135 0.24 -0.79 6.88
C TRP A 135 0.08 -0.13 8.25
N ASP A 136 1.08 -0.23 9.13
CA ASP A 136 1.08 0.44 10.44
C ASP A 136 1.10 1.97 10.27
N GLY A 137 1.93 2.46 9.37
CA GLY A 137 2.03 3.88 9.05
C GLY A 137 0.73 4.46 8.50
N ALA A 138 0.07 3.75 7.58
CA ALA A 138 -1.22 4.14 7.02
C ALA A 138 -2.31 4.21 8.11
N ARG A 139 -2.39 3.16 8.96
CA ARG A 139 -3.31 3.11 10.10
C ARG A 139 -3.11 4.31 11.04
N ARG A 140 -1.89 4.57 11.46
CA ARG A 140 -1.54 5.65 12.40
C ARG A 140 -1.71 7.05 11.80
N ALA A 141 -1.57 7.17 10.49
CA ALA A 141 -1.83 8.41 9.76
C ALA A 141 -3.33 8.69 9.57
N GLY A 142 -4.21 7.74 9.89
CA GLY A 142 -5.66 7.86 9.77
C GLY A 142 -6.18 7.53 8.37
N ALA A 143 -5.60 6.54 7.69
CA ALA A 143 -6.12 6.05 6.42
C ALA A 143 -7.57 5.56 6.56
N ALA A 144 -8.36 5.72 5.49
CA ALA A 144 -9.72 5.18 5.43
C ALA A 144 -9.70 3.65 5.61
N GLY A 145 -10.63 3.14 6.42
CA GLY A 145 -10.71 1.71 6.72
C GLY A 145 -9.66 1.19 7.71
N ALA A 146 -8.90 2.09 8.38
CA ALA A 146 -7.98 1.69 9.43
C ALA A 146 -8.71 0.92 10.55
N ARG A 147 -8.01 -0.06 11.15
CA ARG A 147 -8.45 -0.84 12.31
C ARG A 147 -7.70 -0.38 13.56
N ALA A 148 -8.08 -0.90 14.73
CA ALA A 148 -7.39 -0.58 15.98
C ALA A 148 -5.92 -1.05 15.95
N THR A 149 -5.67 -2.21 15.34
CA THR A 149 -4.31 -2.73 15.15
C THR A 149 -4.02 -3.07 13.68
N THR A 150 -2.72 -3.14 13.34
CA THR A 150 -2.27 -3.57 12.01
C THR A 150 -2.60 -5.04 11.75
N ARG A 151 -2.59 -5.86 12.82
CA ARG A 151 -2.96 -7.28 12.76
C ARG A 151 -4.43 -7.46 12.40
N GLU A 152 -5.34 -6.72 13.04
CA GLU A 152 -6.77 -6.75 12.70
C GLU A 152 -7.00 -6.37 11.24
N TRP A 153 -6.32 -5.31 10.77
CA TRP A 153 -6.41 -4.95 9.37
C TRP A 153 -5.95 -6.09 8.45
N TYR A 154 -4.84 -6.75 8.79
CA TYR A 154 -4.33 -7.88 7.99
C TYR A 154 -5.26 -9.10 8.04
N GLN A 155 -5.87 -9.41 9.17
CA GLN A 155 -6.86 -10.48 9.29
C GLN A 155 -8.07 -10.23 8.37
N ASP A 156 -8.54 -8.98 8.28
CA ASP A 156 -9.67 -8.62 7.44
C ASP A 156 -9.34 -8.56 5.93
N ASN A 157 -8.09 -8.26 5.57
CA ASN A 157 -7.74 -7.92 4.20
C ASN A 157 -6.66 -8.82 3.57
N GLY A 158 -5.88 -9.52 4.38
CA GLY A 158 -4.72 -10.31 3.94
C GLY A 158 -5.06 -11.39 2.91
N HIS A 159 -6.26 -11.96 2.99
CA HIS A 159 -6.74 -12.97 2.04
C HIS A 159 -6.91 -12.45 0.60
N ARG A 160 -6.94 -11.13 0.40
CA ARG A 160 -7.04 -10.46 -0.91
C ARG A 160 -5.68 -10.16 -1.52
N LEU A 161 -4.61 -10.27 -0.73
CA LEU A 161 -3.27 -9.92 -1.17
C LEU A 161 -2.61 -11.13 -1.86
N PRO A 162 -1.99 -10.96 -3.04
CA PRO A 162 -1.27 -12.02 -3.71
C PRO A 162 0.06 -12.28 -2.98
N LEU A 163 0.02 -12.98 -1.85
CA LEU A 163 1.18 -13.31 -1.04
C LEU A 163 1.59 -14.78 -1.23
N HIS A 164 2.87 -14.99 -1.47
CA HIS A 164 3.45 -16.33 -1.42
C HIS A 164 3.36 -16.91 0.00
N PRO A 165 3.11 -18.23 0.24
CA PRO A 165 2.99 -18.80 1.58
C PRO A 165 4.17 -18.48 2.52
N ARG A 166 5.41 -18.46 2.00
CA ARG A 166 6.58 -18.03 2.78
C ARG A 166 6.51 -16.57 3.22
N THR A 167 5.92 -15.71 2.38
CA THR A 167 5.72 -14.29 2.72
C THR A 167 4.67 -14.14 3.82
N THR A 168 3.59 -14.91 3.77
CA THR A 168 2.54 -14.92 4.81
C THR A 168 3.11 -15.27 6.19
N VAL A 169 3.98 -16.27 6.29
CA VAL A 169 4.67 -16.61 7.54
C VAL A 169 5.49 -15.43 8.07
N LEU A 170 6.27 -14.77 7.19
CA LEU A 170 7.05 -13.59 7.56
C LEU A 170 6.17 -12.41 8.02
N VAL A 171 4.98 -12.22 7.43
CA VAL A 171 4.04 -11.20 7.86
C VAL A 171 3.61 -11.43 9.31
N ASP A 172 3.23 -12.65 9.67
CA ASP A 172 2.80 -12.98 11.04
C ASP A 172 3.91 -12.79 12.07
N GLU A 173 5.15 -13.18 11.73
CA GLU A 173 6.33 -12.95 12.55
C GLU A 173 6.57 -11.45 12.79
N LEU A 174 6.54 -10.65 11.72
CA LEU A 174 6.82 -9.20 11.77
C LEU A 174 5.71 -8.40 12.45
N LEU A 175 4.45 -8.81 12.31
CA LEU A 175 3.34 -8.24 13.09
C LEU A 175 3.55 -8.49 14.58
N THR A 176 3.98 -9.70 14.96
CA THR A 176 4.29 -10.03 16.37
C THR A 176 5.46 -9.22 16.90
N GLU A 177 6.50 -9.01 16.08
CA GLU A 177 7.66 -8.19 16.43
C GLU A 177 7.27 -6.72 16.65
N LEU A 178 6.42 -6.19 15.76
CA LEU A 178 5.91 -4.81 15.83
C LEU A 178 5.09 -4.58 17.11
N GLU A 179 4.19 -5.50 17.45
CA GLU A 179 3.33 -5.43 18.65
C GLU A 179 4.11 -5.49 19.96
N ARG A 180 5.23 -6.21 20.01
CA ARG A 180 6.11 -6.26 21.20
C ARG A 180 6.80 -4.91 21.46
N GLY A 181 7.05 -4.13 20.43
CA GLY A 181 7.67 -2.81 20.55
C GLY A 181 6.71 -1.69 20.97
N ASP A 182 5.41 -1.95 21.03
CA ASP A 182 4.37 -0.99 21.47
C ASP A 182 4.02 -1.14 22.97
N ARG A 183 4.61 -2.14 23.66
CA ARG A 183 4.50 -2.34 25.13
C ARG A 183 5.66 -1.68 25.85
#